data_9216327a67f47961d4899fb2d2d928b7
#
_entry.id   9216327a67f47961d4899fb2d2d928b7
#
_cell.length_a   1.000
_cell.length_b   1.000
_cell.length_c   1.000
_cell.angle_alpha   90.00
_cell.angle_beta   90.00
_cell.angle_gamma   90.00
#
_symmetry.space_group_name_H-M   'P 1'
#
loop_
_entity.id
_entity.type
_entity.pdbx_description
1 polymer ?
#
loop_
_entity_poly.entity_id
_entity_poly.type
_entity_poly.pdbx_seq_one_letter_code
_entity_poly.pdbx_strand_id
1 'polypeptide(L)'
;MLDGKPDTFVYTGDIHAMWLRDSGAQVWPYVQLANNDAQLKEMLEGVIRRQFLCINIDPYANAFNDGPTGGNWMTDLTDMKPELHERKWEIDSLCYPLRLAYQYWKVTGDSSIFDGEWMKAITAILKTFKEQQRKDGVGPYRFQRKTERALDTLNNDGLGAPVKPVGLIVSAFRPSDDATTLQYLVPSNFFAVSSLRKAAEILTEVNKETSLAKECTDLAAEVEAALKKYATYNHPEFGTIYAFEVDGFGNHLLMDDANVPSLLALSLIHI
;
A
#
# COMPACT_ATOMS: atom_id res chain seq x y z
N MET A 1 -19.22 0.17 15.51
CA MET A 1 -20.23 0.62 14.51
C MET A 1 -20.03 2.10 14.22
N LEU A 2 -19.79 2.44 12.96
CA LEU A 2 -19.72 3.83 12.49
C LEU A 2 -20.85 4.03 11.48
N ASP A 3 -21.69 5.04 11.71
CA ASP A 3 -22.88 5.33 10.88
C ASP A 3 -23.78 4.11 10.60
N GLY A 4 -23.91 3.24 11.61
CA GLY A 4 -24.73 2.03 11.53
C GLY A 4 -24.08 0.86 10.77
N LYS A 5 -22.83 0.98 10.32
CA LYS A 5 -22.07 -0.08 9.66
C LYS A 5 -21.01 -0.67 10.59
N PRO A 6 -20.59 -1.93 10.40
CA PRO A 6 -19.45 -2.51 11.11
C PRO A 6 -18.20 -1.63 10.98
N ASP A 7 -17.49 -1.50 12.09
CA ASP A 7 -16.28 -0.71 12.18
C ASP A 7 -15.34 -1.35 13.21
N THR A 8 -14.15 -1.72 12.80
CA THR A 8 -13.18 -2.43 13.64
C THR A 8 -11.81 -1.78 13.49
N PHE A 9 -11.29 -1.29 14.62
CA PHE A 9 -9.94 -0.77 14.73
C PHE A 9 -8.99 -1.85 15.27
N VAL A 10 -7.92 -2.14 14.54
CA VAL A 10 -6.92 -3.17 14.91
C VAL A 10 -5.68 -2.47 15.43
N TYR A 11 -5.36 -2.65 16.68
CA TYR A 11 -4.09 -2.17 17.24
C TYR A 11 -2.90 -2.98 16.71
N THR A 12 -1.83 -2.28 16.38
CA THR A 12 -0.58 -2.90 15.95
C THR A 12 0.27 -3.25 17.17
N GLY A 13 0.12 -4.48 17.64
CA GLY A 13 0.82 -4.96 18.84
C GLY A 13 0.48 -4.14 20.08
N ASP A 14 1.50 -3.53 20.71
CA ASP A 14 1.39 -2.67 21.89
C ASP A 14 1.23 -1.17 21.54
N ILE A 15 1.19 -0.84 20.26
CA ILE A 15 1.02 0.54 19.78
C ILE A 15 -0.47 0.81 19.54
N HIS A 16 -1.01 1.86 20.17
CA HIS A 16 -2.40 2.27 20.03
C HIS A 16 -2.65 3.02 18.73
N ALA A 17 -2.30 2.38 17.61
CA ALA A 17 -2.50 2.86 16.26
C ALA A 17 -2.79 1.69 15.32
N MET A 18 -3.38 1.98 14.16
CA MET A 18 -3.71 1.00 13.14
C MET A 18 -2.86 1.26 11.89
N TRP A 19 -1.88 0.39 11.61
CA TRP A 19 -1.21 0.34 10.33
C TRP A 19 -2.09 -0.36 9.30
N LEU A 20 -2.15 0.18 8.08
CA LEU A 20 -2.91 -0.43 6.99
C LEU A 20 -2.35 -1.80 6.60
N ARG A 21 -1.03 -1.95 6.56
CA ARG A 21 -0.34 -3.23 6.35
C ARG A 21 -0.71 -4.24 7.41
N ASP A 22 -0.43 -3.89 8.67
CA ASP A 22 -0.54 -4.80 9.82
C ASP A 22 -1.97 -5.25 10.05
N SER A 23 -2.92 -4.33 10.03
CA SER A 23 -4.34 -4.65 10.22
C SER A 23 -4.86 -5.66 9.17
N GLY A 24 -4.39 -5.53 7.93
CA GLY A 24 -4.72 -6.50 6.88
C GLY A 24 -4.04 -7.86 7.09
N ALA A 25 -2.74 -7.86 7.45
CA ALA A 25 -1.97 -9.07 7.65
C ALA A 25 -2.43 -9.89 8.87
N GLN A 26 -2.74 -9.21 9.99
CA GLN A 26 -3.18 -9.86 11.24
C GLN A 26 -4.50 -10.61 11.08
N VAL A 27 -5.45 -10.08 10.30
CA VAL A 27 -6.75 -10.71 10.11
C VAL A 27 -6.81 -11.67 8.92
N TRP A 28 -5.81 -11.63 8.04
CA TRP A 28 -5.77 -12.42 6.82
C TRP A 28 -6.02 -13.92 7.01
N PRO A 29 -5.40 -14.62 7.99
CA PRO A 29 -5.60 -16.06 8.17
C PRO A 29 -7.05 -16.44 8.49
N TYR A 30 -7.81 -15.51 9.06
CA TYR A 30 -9.17 -15.75 9.52
C TYR A 30 -10.24 -15.57 8.44
N VAL A 31 -9.90 -14.95 7.30
CA VAL A 31 -10.87 -14.69 6.21
C VAL A 31 -11.57 -15.97 5.75
N GLN A 32 -10.84 -17.10 5.69
CA GLN A 32 -11.38 -18.39 5.27
C GLN A 32 -12.47 -18.93 6.22
N LEU A 33 -12.52 -18.45 7.45
CA LEU A 33 -13.47 -18.87 8.47
C LEU A 33 -14.75 -17.99 8.52
N ALA A 34 -14.77 -16.89 7.78
CA ALA A 34 -15.83 -15.87 7.84
C ALA A 34 -17.24 -16.42 7.59
N ASN A 35 -17.39 -17.44 6.74
CA ASN A 35 -18.70 -18.05 6.46
C ASN A 35 -19.22 -18.94 7.60
N ASN A 36 -18.37 -19.33 8.54
CA ASN A 36 -18.70 -20.23 9.65
C ASN A 36 -18.94 -19.46 10.97
N ASP A 37 -18.62 -18.17 11.01
CA ASP A 37 -18.74 -17.33 12.20
C ASP A 37 -19.20 -15.91 11.83
N ALA A 38 -20.43 -15.59 12.21
CA ALA A 38 -21.04 -14.30 11.90
C ALA A 38 -20.36 -13.12 12.59
N GLN A 39 -19.83 -13.32 13.82
CA GLN A 39 -19.11 -12.26 14.53
C GLN A 39 -17.74 -11.98 13.88
N LEU A 40 -17.05 -13.04 13.46
CA LEU A 40 -15.81 -12.93 12.71
C LEU A 40 -16.05 -12.23 11.35
N LYS A 41 -17.13 -12.59 10.65
CA LYS A 41 -17.50 -11.94 9.39
C LYS A 41 -17.75 -10.44 9.59
N GLU A 42 -18.52 -10.05 10.60
CA GLU A 42 -18.78 -8.65 10.95
C GLU A 42 -17.50 -7.92 11.34
N MET A 43 -16.61 -8.54 12.11
CA MET A 43 -15.31 -7.98 12.48
C MET A 43 -14.45 -7.71 11.24
N LEU A 44 -14.35 -8.65 10.30
CA LEU A 44 -13.58 -8.51 9.07
C LEU A 44 -14.17 -7.41 8.16
N GLU A 45 -15.50 -7.35 8.02
CA GLU A 45 -16.17 -6.24 7.35
C GLU A 45 -15.78 -4.90 7.96
N GLY A 46 -15.81 -4.81 9.29
CA GLY A 46 -15.43 -3.62 10.04
C GLY A 46 -13.98 -3.19 9.79
N VAL A 47 -13.03 -4.12 9.73
CA VAL A 47 -11.62 -3.82 9.41
C VAL A 47 -11.49 -3.23 8.01
N ILE A 48 -12.14 -3.83 7.02
CA ILE A 48 -12.09 -3.38 5.61
C ILE A 48 -12.67 -1.97 5.49
N ARG A 49 -13.83 -1.71 6.10
CA ARG A 49 -14.46 -0.38 6.09
C ARG A 49 -13.59 0.67 6.77
N ARG A 50 -12.97 0.34 7.89
CA ARG A 50 -12.01 1.22 8.58
C ARG A 50 -10.79 1.52 7.70
N GLN A 51 -10.25 0.54 6.99
CA GLN A 51 -9.14 0.75 6.06
C GLN A 51 -9.52 1.71 4.93
N PHE A 52 -10.71 1.60 4.34
CA PHE A 52 -11.17 2.54 3.31
C PHE A 52 -11.34 3.95 3.88
N LEU A 53 -11.88 4.08 5.08
CA LEU A 53 -11.97 5.38 5.77
C LEU A 53 -10.58 5.99 5.96
N CYS A 54 -9.62 5.23 6.45
CA CYS A 54 -8.23 5.67 6.63
C CYS A 54 -7.61 6.18 5.31
N ILE A 55 -7.77 5.43 4.22
CA ILE A 55 -7.29 5.83 2.88
C ILE A 55 -7.96 7.14 2.43
N ASN A 56 -9.25 7.31 2.70
CA ASN A 56 -10.00 8.52 2.35
C ASN A 56 -9.56 9.75 3.17
N ILE A 57 -9.03 9.54 4.39
CA ILE A 57 -8.44 10.61 5.21
C ILE A 57 -7.10 11.06 4.61
N ASP A 58 -6.18 10.12 4.36
CA ASP A 58 -4.90 10.40 3.72
C ASP A 58 -4.28 9.13 3.10
N PRO A 59 -4.20 9.01 1.77
CA PRO A 59 -3.63 7.83 1.12
C PRO A 59 -2.10 7.74 1.21
N TYR A 60 -1.43 8.77 1.72
CA TYR A 60 0.02 8.77 1.95
C TYR A 60 0.42 8.32 3.35
N ALA A 61 -0.54 8.17 4.26
CA ALA A 61 -0.26 7.71 5.62
C ALA A 61 -0.26 6.18 5.70
N ASN A 62 0.68 5.64 6.49
CA ASN A 62 0.78 4.22 6.77
C ASN A 62 0.00 3.82 8.04
N ALA A 63 -0.11 4.74 9.04
CA ALA A 63 -0.73 4.46 10.33
C ALA A 63 -1.69 5.57 10.79
N PHE A 64 -2.76 5.14 11.47
CA PHE A 64 -3.87 6.01 11.88
C PHE A 64 -4.20 5.86 13.37
N ASN A 65 -4.70 6.94 13.96
CA ASN A 65 -5.27 6.97 15.30
C ASN A 65 -6.75 6.53 15.27
N ASP A 66 -7.27 6.10 16.42
CA ASP A 66 -8.72 5.88 16.56
C ASP A 66 -9.43 7.23 16.84
N GLY A 67 -9.57 8.02 15.78
CA GLY A 67 -10.11 9.38 15.81
C GLY A 67 -9.02 10.47 15.77
N PRO A 68 -9.41 11.76 15.82
CA PRO A 68 -8.51 12.90 15.67
C PRO A 68 -7.78 13.25 16.99
N THR A 69 -6.97 12.33 17.49
CA THR A 69 -6.30 12.48 18.80
C THR A 69 -4.90 13.10 18.73
N GLY A 70 -4.31 13.17 17.53
CA GLY A 70 -2.90 13.56 17.38
C GLY A 70 -1.97 12.49 17.93
N GLY A 71 -0.72 12.82 18.19
CA GLY A 71 0.27 11.88 18.73
C GLY A 71 1.70 12.38 18.64
N ASN A 72 2.66 11.49 18.92
CA ASN A 72 4.07 11.83 19.03
C ASN A 72 4.69 12.33 17.72
N TRP A 73 4.16 11.90 16.57
CA TRP A 73 4.70 12.22 15.25
C TRP A 73 4.09 13.46 14.59
N MET A 74 3.23 14.20 15.31
CA MET A 74 2.66 15.46 14.82
C MET A 74 3.70 16.53 14.49
N THR A 75 4.95 16.35 14.93
CA THR A 75 6.09 17.23 14.63
C THR A 75 6.86 16.86 13.37
N ASP A 76 6.49 15.77 12.70
CA ASP A 76 7.08 15.40 11.42
C ASP A 76 6.81 16.49 10.37
N LEU A 77 7.80 16.75 9.53
CA LEU A 77 7.71 17.72 8.45
C LEU A 77 7.04 17.08 7.22
N THR A 78 5.74 16.94 7.30
CA THR A 78 4.82 16.43 6.28
C THR A 78 3.41 16.96 6.61
N ASP A 79 2.39 16.72 5.76
CA ASP A 79 1.03 17.20 5.97
C ASP A 79 0.30 16.36 7.03
N MET A 80 0.74 16.44 8.28
CA MET A 80 0.13 15.72 9.40
C MET A 80 -1.29 16.22 9.70
N LYS A 81 -2.17 15.27 10.04
CA LYS A 81 -3.54 15.52 10.52
C LYS A 81 -3.73 14.79 11.86
N PRO A 82 -4.67 15.23 12.73
CA PRO A 82 -4.89 14.59 14.03
C PRO A 82 -5.29 13.11 13.97
N GLU A 83 -5.87 12.67 12.86
CA GLU A 83 -6.25 11.28 12.60
C GLU A 83 -5.05 10.39 12.26
N LEU A 84 -3.91 10.97 11.88
CA LEU A 84 -2.73 10.23 11.48
C LEU A 84 -1.84 9.93 12.68
N HIS A 85 -1.45 8.68 12.85
CA HIS A 85 -0.39 8.30 13.76
C HIS A 85 0.97 8.55 13.12
N GLU A 86 1.16 8.12 11.87
CA GLU A 86 2.37 8.31 11.08
C GLU A 86 2.03 8.50 9.59
N ARG A 87 2.84 9.31 8.88
CA ARG A 87 2.62 9.61 7.46
C ARG A 87 3.81 9.20 6.59
N LYS A 88 4.31 7.99 6.78
CA LYS A 88 5.32 7.39 5.91
C LYS A 88 4.65 6.78 4.67
N TRP A 89 5.08 7.22 3.49
CA TRP A 89 4.53 6.71 2.23
C TRP A 89 5.15 5.36 1.87
N GLU A 90 4.30 4.35 1.85
CA GLU A 90 4.59 2.96 1.49
C GLU A 90 3.54 2.48 0.48
N ILE A 91 3.97 1.88 -0.64
CA ILE A 91 3.05 1.34 -1.65
C ILE A 91 2.14 0.26 -1.06
N ASP A 92 2.71 -0.62 -0.25
CA ASP A 92 2.02 -1.77 0.32
C ASP A 92 0.90 -1.38 1.29
N SER A 93 1.01 -0.23 1.96
CA SER A 93 -0.06 0.32 2.80
C SER A 93 -1.38 0.50 2.04
N LEU A 94 -1.35 0.77 0.73
CA LEU A 94 -2.55 0.82 -0.10
C LEU A 94 -2.91 -0.53 -0.75
N CYS A 95 -1.98 -1.48 -0.79
CA CYS A 95 -2.20 -2.79 -1.39
C CYS A 95 -2.86 -3.79 -0.44
N TYR A 96 -2.50 -3.78 0.84
CA TYR A 96 -3.06 -4.68 1.84
C TYR A 96 -4.59 -4.56 1.99
N PRO A 97 -5.18 -3.34 2.06
CA PRO A 97 -6.63 -3.17 2.06
C PRO A 97 -7.33 -3.76 0.84
N LEU A 98 -6.75 -3.57 -0.36
CA LEU A 98 -7.29 -4.13 -1.60
C LEU A 98 -7.25 -5.67 -1.59
N ARG A 99 -6.15 -6.24 -1.13
CA ARG A 99 -5.98 -7.69 -1.00
C ARG A 99 -7.00 -8.27 -0.03
N LEU A 100 -7.16 -7.66 1.15
CA LEU A 100 -8.10 -8.12 2.18
C LEU A 100 -9.54 -8.05 1.69
N ALA A 101 -9.97 -6.92 1.13
CA ALA A 101 -11.32 -6.73 0.61
C ALA A 101 -11.66 -7.71 -0.51
N TYR A 102 -10.73 -7.92 -1.45
CA TYR A 102 -10.89 -8.90 -2.52
C TYR A 102 -11.08 -10.31 -1.98
N GLN A 103 -10.22 -10.75 -1.04
CA GLN A 103 -10.31 -12.09 -0.47
C GLN A 103 -11.58 -12.29 0.36
N TYR A 104 -11.98 -11.28 1.14
CA TYR A 104 -13.24 -11.31 1.88
C TYR A 104 -14.44 -11.53 0.92
N TRP A 105 -14.50 -10.77 -0.17
CA TRP A 105 -15.52 -10.93 -1.18
C TRP A 105 -15.50 -12.31 -1.84
N LYS A 106 -14.34 -12.80 -2.23
CA LYS A 106 -14.21 -14.12 -2.88
C LYS A 106 -14.63 -15.26 -1.97
N VAL A 107 -14.37 -15.17 -0.67
CA VAL A 107 -14.76 -16.20 0.30
C VAL A 107 -16.23 -16.10 0.69
N THR A 108 -16.71 -14.88 0.96
CA THR A 108 -18.05 -14.69 1.54
C THR A 108 -19.15 -14.46 0.49
N GLY A 109 -18.78 -14.02 -0.71
CA GLY A 109 -19.73 -13.52 -1.72
C GLY A 109 -20.34 -12.15 -1.37
N ASP A 110 -19.97 -11.57 -0.23
CA ASP A 110 -20.51 -10.31 0.26
C ASP A 110 -19.83 -9.13 -0.41
N SER A 111 -20.58 -8.40 -1.22
CA SER A 111 -20.13 -7.21 -1.94
C SER A 111 -20.54 -5.89 -1.29
N SER A 112 -21.20 -5.91 -0.12
CA SER A 112 -21.72 -4.72 0.56
C SER A 112 -20.64 -3.71 0.97
N ILE A 113 -19.39 -4.18 1.11
CA ILE A 113 -18.22 -3.34 1.40
C ILE A 113 -17.81 -2.43 0.22
N PHE A 114 -18.23 -2.75 -1.00
CA PHE A 114 -17.84 -1.99 -2.21
C PHE A 114 -18.85 -0.87 -2.53
N ASP A 115 -19.06 -0.02 -1.55
CA ASP A 115 -19.97 1.13 -1.58
C ASP A 115 -19.27 2.45 -1.98
N GLY A 116 -19.89 3.59 -1.66
CA GLY A 116 -19.35 4.92 -1.98
C GLY A 116 -18.00 5.22 -1.31
N GLU A 117 -17.72 4.67 -0.12
CA GLU A 117 -16.42 4.85 0.55
C GLU A 117 -15.31 4.05 -0.14
N TRP A 118 -15.61 2.85 -0.59
CA TRP A 118 -14.73 2.09 -1.47
C TRP A 118 -14.41 2.85 -2.75
N MET A 119 -15.42 3.42 -3.42
CA MET A 119 -15.22 4.17 -4.68
C MET A 119 -14.30 5.36 -4.49
N LYS A 120 -14.42 6.09 -3.38
CA LYS A 120 -13.49 7.18 -3.02
C LYS A 120 -12.08 6.63 -2.78
N ALA A 121 -11.96 5.55 -2.01
CA ALA A 121 -10.67 4.95 -1.67
C ALA A 121 -9.91 4.45 -2.91
N ILE A 122 -10.57 3.71 -3.82
CA ILE A 122 -9.89 3.24 -5.04
C ILE A 122 -9.48 4.38 -5.98
N THR A 123 -10.30 5.44 -6.05
CA THR A 123 -9.95 6.66 -6.81
C THR A 123 -8.73 7.36 -6.21
N ALA A 124 -8.66 7.46 -4.88
CA ALA A 124 -7.51 8.02 -4.18
C ALA A 124 -6.25 7.18 -4.38
N ILE A 125 -6.35 5.84 -4.30
CA ILE A 125 -5.25 4.90 -4.56
C ILE A 125 -4.68 5.09 -5.98
N LEU A 126 -5.54 5.08 -7.00
CA LEU A 126 -5.12 5.28 -8.39
C LEU A 126 -4.41 6.62 -8.60
N LYS A 127 -4.99 7.69 -8.04
CA LYS A 127 -4.38 9.02 -8.11
C LYS A 127 -3.00 9.01 -7.46
N THR A 128 -2.86 8.47 -6.24
CA THR A 128 -1.61 8.43 -5.49
C THR A 128 -0.55 7.62 -6.23
N PHE A 129 -0.89 6.45 -6.78
CA PHE A 129 0.06 5.65 -7.56
C PHE A 129 0.54 6.39 -8.82
N LYS A 130 -0.37 7.05 -9.55
CA LYS A 130 -0.01 7.86 -10.73
C LYS A 130 0.90 9.04 -10.36
N GLU A 131 0.60 9.76 -9.28
CA GLU A 131 1.43 10.85 -8.76
C GLU A 131 2.84 10.34 -8.39
N GLN A 132 2.92 9.15 -7.80
CA GLN A 132 4.20 8.56 -7.38
C GLN A 132 4.94 7.81 -8.51
N GLN A 133 4.39 7.71 -9.71
CA GLN A 133 5.20 7.41 -10.90
C GLN A 133 6.11 8.60 -11.28
N ARG A 134 5.85 9.79 -10.76
CA ARG A 134 6.62 11.03 -10.96
C ARG A 134 6.85 11.41 -12.42
N LYS A 135 5.94 11.05 -13.32
CA LYS A 135 6.01 11.39 -14.75
C LYS A 135 5.85 12.88 -15.02
N ASP A 136 4.94 13.52 -14.27
CA ASP A 136 4.56 14.92 -14.42
C ASP A 136 5.22 15.81 -13.35
N GLY A 137 6.26 15.33 -12.69
CA GLY A 137 6.98 16.02 -11.62
C GLY A 137 7.17 15.15 -10.39
N VAL A 138 7.73 15.74 -9.33
CA VAL A 138 8.13 15.00 -8.11
C VAL A 138 6.96 14.58 -7.21
N GLY A 139 5.74 14.98 -7.53
CA GLY A 139 4.55 14.72 -6.73
C GLY A 139 4.43 15.61 -5.48
N PRO A 140 3.30 15.49 -4.75
CA PRO A 140 3.01 16.35 -3.60
C PRO A 140 3.67 15.86 -2.29
N TYR A 141 4.12 14.61 -2.24
CA TYR A 141 4.60 13.99 -1.00
C TYR A 141 5.99 14.46 -0.62
N ARG A 142 6.15 14.79 0.67
CA ARG A 142 7.41 15.11 1.34
C ARG A 142 7.34 14.55 2.75
N PHE A 143 8.47 14.09 3.25
CA PHE A 143 8.58 13.63 4.63
C PHE A 143 9.98 13.89 5.19
N GLN A 144 10.05 14.55 6.32
CA GLN A 144 11.25 14.60 7.15
C GLN A 144 10.88 14.46 8.62
N ARG A 145 11.71 13.76 9.35
CA ARG A 145 11.63 13.59 10.81
C ARG A 145 12.93 14.03 11.44
N LYS A 146 12.86 14.77 12.55
CA LYS A 146 14.02 15.08 13.35
C LYS A 146 14.42 13.84 14.15
N THR A 147 15.43 13.14 13.70
CA THR A 147 15.89 11.86 14.24
C THR A 147 17.40 11.69 14.08
N GLU A 148 18.00 10.84 14.91
CA GLU A 148 19.40 10.41 14.76
C GLU A 148 19.52 9.17 13.84
N ARG A 149 18.40 8.51 13.52
CA ARG A 149 18.36 7.34 12.63
C ARG A 149 18.20 7.78 11.18
N ALA A 150 19.24 7.60 10.38
CA ALA A 150 19.25 8.03 8.98
C ALA A 150 18.11 7.39 8.13
N LEU A 151 17.67 6.18 8.49
CA LEU A 151 16.59 5.47 7.77
C LEU A 151 15.19 5.87 8.24
N ASP A 152 15.05 6.71 9.25
CA ASP A 152 13.76 7.17 9.77
C ASP A 152 13.32 8.52 9.20
N THR A 153 14.01 9.01 8.18
CA THR A 153 13.76 10.29 7.50
C THR A 153 14.21 10.23 6.05
N LEU A 154 13.71 11.16 5.22
CA LEU A 154 14.14 11.28 3.84
C LEU A 154 15.12 12.44 3.66
N ASN A 155 16.14 12.23 2.81
CA ASN A 155 17.04 13.27 2.32
C ASN A 155 16.37 14.11 1.21
N ASN A 156 17.14 15.01 0.58
CA ASN A 156 16.72 15.80 -0.58
C ASN A 156 15.39 16.52 -0.32
N ASP A 157 15.34 17.32 0.77
CA ASP A 157 14.16 18.08 1.20
C ASP A 157 12.89 17.23 1.34
N GLY A 158 13.04 16.02 1.85
CA GLY A 158 11.95 15.09 2.09
C GLY A 158 11.45 14.33 0.86
N LEU A 159 12.16 14.44 -0.26
CA LEU A 159 11.84 13.71 -1.51
C LEU A 159 12.44 12.30 -1.55
N GLY A 160 13.53 12.07 -0.79
CA GLY A 160 14.35 10.87 -0.88
C GLY A 160 15.32 10.88 -2.07
N ALA A 161 15.88 9.72 -2.39
CA ALA A 161 16.83 9.57 -3.49
C ALA A 161 16.18 9.91 -4.85
N PRO A 162 16.94 10.48 -5.80
CA PRO A 162 16.39 10.80 -7.12
C PRO A 162 16.02 9.52 -7.90
N VAL A 163 14.96 9.63 -8.71
CA VAL A 163 14.53 8.56 -9.61
C VAL A 163 14.39 9.08 -11.04
N LYS A 164 14.62 8.21 -12.00
CA LYS A 164 14.23 8.44 -13.39
C LYS A 164 12.82 7.85 -13.59
N PRO A 165 11.82 8.65 -14.01
CA PRO A 165 10.49 8.14 -14.29
C PRO A 165 10.50 7.09 -15.41
N VAL A 166 10.19 5.83 -15.04
CA VAL A 166 10.23 4.68 -15.96
C VAL A 166 8.94 3.87 -15.93
N GLY A 167 7.90 4.37 -15.25
CA GLY A 167 6.61 3.71 -15.10
C GLY A 167 6.47 2.92 -13.78
N LEU A 168 7.53 2.82 -12.96
CA LEU A 168 7.45 2.28 -11.61
C LEU A 168 6.90 3.32 -10.63
N ILE A 169 6.34 2.85 -9.52
CA ILE A 169 5.79 3.66 -8.43
C ILE A 169 6.86 3.82 -7.35
N VAL A 170 7.13 5.05 -6.92
CA VAL A 170 8.04 5.34 -5.81
C VAL A 170 7.42 4.86 -4.50
N SER A 171 8.19 4.15 -3.68
CA SER A 171 7.95 3.93 -2.25
C SER A 171 8.99 4.69 -1.47
N ALA A 172 8.58 5.62 -0.62
CA ALA A 172 9.53 6.41 0.18
C ALA A 172 10.12 5.56 1.32
N PHE A 173 9.31 4.65 1.85
CA PHE A 173 9.69 3.74 2.92
C PHE A 173 9.41 2.29 2.52
N ARG A 174 10.06 1.36 3.22
CA ARG A 174 9.90 -0.09 3.15
C ARG A 174 8.83 -0.55 4.15
N PRO A 175 8.32 -1.79 4.03
CA PRO A 175 7.46 -2.39 5.06
C PRO A 175 8.07 -2.45 6.46
N SER A 176 9.38 -2.27 6.59
CA SER A 176 10.12 -2.14 7.86
C SER A 176 10.10 -0.74 8.47
N ASP A 177 9.37 0.20 7.87
CA ASP A 177 9.36 1.64 8.18
C ASP A 177 10.70 2.35 7.91
N ASP A 178 11.70 1.68 7.33
CA ASP A 178 12.97 2.26 6.92
C ASP A 178 12.87 2.93 5.55
N ALA A 179 13.53 4.07 5.38
CA ALA A 179 13.62 4.77 4.10
C ALA A 179 14.29 3.89 3.03
N THR A 180 13.72 3.89 1.83
CA THR A 180 14.31 3.21 0.67
C THR A 180 15.62 3.89 0.26
N THR A 181 16.61 3.08 -0.12
CA THR A 181 17.88 3.57 -0.67
C THR A 181 17.73 3.98 -2.13
N LEU A 182 17.07 3.13 -2.93
CA LEU A 182 16.62 3.41 -4.30
C LEU A 182 15.10 3.32 -4.32
N GLN A 183 14.41 4.39 -4.71
CA GLN A 183 13.00 4.56 -4.36
C GLN A 183 11.99 3.68 -5.11
N TYR A 184 12.41 2.88 -6.08
CA TYR A 184 11.53 1.87 -6.66
C TYR A 184 11.72 0.53 -5.95
N LEU A 185 10.95 0.34 -4.86
CA LEU A 185 10.88 -0.92 -4.12
C LEU A 185 10.17 -1.97 -4.97
N VAL A 186 10.94 -2.94 -5.46
CA VAL A 186 10.47 -3.92 -6.46
C VAL A 186 9.36 -4.82 -5.94
N PRO A 187 9.44 -5.43 -4.74
CA PRO A 187 8.37 -6.28 -4.24
C PRO A 187 7.05 -5.52 -4.07
N SER A 188 7.09 -4.27 -3.59
CA SER A 188 5.89 -3.44 -3.43
C SER A 188 5.27 -3.04 -4.78
N ASN A 189 6.08 -2.82 -5.81
CA ASN A 189 5.57 -2.61 -7.17
C ASN A 189 4.88 -3.86 -7.74
N PHE A 190 5.37 -5.07 -7.48
CA PHE A 190 4.66 -6.31 -7.80
C PHE A 190 3.33 -6.41 -7.05
N PHE A 191 3.32 -6.04 -5.78
CA PHE A 191 2.10 -6.04 -4.99
C PHE A 191 1.07 -5.02 -5.53
N ALA A 192 1.52 -3.84 -6.00
CA ALA A 192 0.65 -2.87 -6.66
C ALA A 192 0.01 -3.46 -7.93
N VAL A 193 0.78 -4.16 -8.78
CA VAL A 193 0.26 -4.84 -9.99
C VAL A 193 -0.85 -5.84 -9.62
N SER A 194 -0.60 -6.72 -8.64
CA SER A 194 -1.58 -7.71 -8.18
C SER A 194 -2.83 -7.05 -7.61
N SER A 195 -2.66 -6.01 -6.78
CA SER A 195 -3.76 -5.30 -6.14
C SER A 195 -4.62 -4.52 -7.12
N LEU A 196 -4.02 -3.87 -8.11
CA LEU A 196 -4.74 -3.15 -9.17
C LEU A 196 -5.57 -4.10 -10.04
N ARG A 197 -5.07 -5.32 -10.34
CA ARG A 197 -5.83 -6.34 -11.06
C ARG A 197 -7.05 -6.81 -10.28
N LYS A 198 -6.91 -7.04 -8.96
CA LYS A 198 -8.01 -7.38 -8.06
C LYS A 198 -9.04 -6.26 -7.98
N ALA A 199 -8.59 -5.01 -7.89
CA ALA A 199 -9.48 -3.84 -7.91
C ALA A 199 -10.24 -3.72 -9.24
N ALA A 200 -9.59 -3.96 -10.38
CA ALA A 200 -10.24 -3.95 -11.70
C ALA A 200 -11.35 -5.00 -11.79
N GLU A 201 -11.14 -6.19 -11.24
CA GLU A 201 -12.15 -7.25 -11.19
C GLU A 201 -13.36 -6.83 -10.35
N ILE A 202 -13.13 -6.27 -9.14
CA ILE A 202 -14.21 -5.75 -8.27
C ILE A 202 -15.01 -4.66 -9.02
N LEU A 203 -14.32 -3.69 -9.60
CA LEU A 203 -14.94 -2.58 -10.33
C LEU A 203 -15.78 -3.08 -11.51
N THR A 204 -15.32 -4.12 -12.20
CA THR A 204 -16.05 -4.71 -13.33
C THR A 204 -17.24 -5.54 -12.87
N GLU A 205 -17.03 -6.45 -11.90
CA GLU A 205 -18.05 -7.44 -11.53
C GLU A 205 -19.10 -6.89 -10.56
N VAL A 206 -18.68 -6.02 -9.62
CA VAL A 206 -19.56 -5.50 -8.58
C VAL A 206 -20.10 -4.12 -8.94
N ASN A 207 -19.20 -3.14 -9.14
CA ASN A 207 -19.60 -1.74 -9.31
C ASN A 207 -20.06 -1.39 -10.74
N LYS A 208 -19.70 -2.20 -11.74
CA LYS A 208 -19.95 -1.94 -13.16
C LYS A 208 -19.25 -0.66 -13.70
N GLU A 209 -18.17 -0.26 -13.05
CA GLU A 209 -17.37 0.93 -13.36
C GLU A 209 -16.22 0.58 -14.33
N THR A 210 -16.59 0.32 -15.59
CA THR A 210 -15.66 -0.17 -16.62
C THR A 210 -14.51 0.79 -16.93
N SER A 211 -14.74 2.11 -16.85
CA SER A 211 -13.69 3.12 -17.08
C SER A 211 -12.61 3.03 -16.01
N LEU A 212 -13.00 3.02 -14.75
CA LEU A 212 -12.06 2.95 -13.62
C LEU A 212 -11.36 1.59 -13.56
N ALA A 213 -12.08 0.51 -13.90
CA ALA A 213 -11.49 -0.84 -14.04
C ALA A 213 -10.39 -0.86 -15.12
N LYS A 214 -10.64 -0.21 -16.26
CA LYS A 214 -9.64 -0.07 -17.32
C LYS A 214 -8.42 0.71 -16.85
N GLU A 215 -8.60 1.81 -16.12
CA GLU A 215 -7.48 2.58 -15.57
C GLU A 215 -6.62 1.74 -14.63
N CYS A 216 -7.22 0.90 -13.77
CA CYS A 216 -6.50 -0.04 -12.91
C CYS A 216 -5.69 -1.04 -13.75
N THR A 217 -6.31 -1.60 -14.79
CA THR A 217 -5.66 -2.60 -15.68
C THR A 217 -4.50 -1.99 -16.46
N ASP A 218 -4.69 -0.79 -17.02
CA ASP A 218 -3.68 -0.08 -17.79
C ASP A 218 -2.46 0.26 -16.90
N LEU A 219 -2.69 0.78 -15.69
CA LEU A 219 -1.62 1.07 -14.74
C LEU A 219 -0.89 -0.21 -14.29
N ALA A 220 -1.62 -1.29 -14.00
CA ALA A 220 -1.02 -2.57 -13.67
C ALA A 220 -0.11 -3.09 -14.80
N ALA A 221 -0.57 -3.02 -16.05
CA ALA A 221 0.20 -3.45 -17.21
C ALA A 221 1.46 -2.59 -17.41
N GLU A 222 1.36 -1.28 -17.22
CA GLU A 222 2.50 -0.37 -17.31
C GLU A 222 3.57 -0.68 -16.25
N VAL A 223 3.16 -0.81 -14.98
CA VAL A 223 4.08 -1.12 -13.87
C VAL A 223 4.74 -2.49 -14.10
N GLU A 224 3.98 -3.50 -14.53
CA GLU A 224 4.54 -4.83 -14.83
C GLU A 224 5.56 -4.80 -15.97
N ALA A 225 5.30 -4.05 -17.02
CA ALA A 225 6.24 -3.87 -18.13
C ALA A 225 7.53 -3.17 -17.66
N ALA A 226 7.39 -2.16 -16.79
CA ALA A 226 8.53 -1.46 -16.21
C ALA A 226 9.33 -2.37 -15.26
N LEU A 227 8.70 -3.20 -14.44
CA LEU A 227 9.35 -4.21 -13.60
C LEU A 227 10.20 -5.17 -14.43
N LYS A 228 9.63 -5.74 -15.50
CA LYS A 228 10.36 -6.66 -16.40
C LYS A 228 11.57 -6.01 -17.04
N LYS A 229 11.52 -4.71 -17.30
CA LYS A 229 12.57 -3.99 -18.03
C LYS A 229 13.66 -3.41 -17.12
N TYR A 230 13.29 -2.92 -15.94
CA TYR A 230 14.20 -2.12 -15.11
C TYR A 230 14.53 -2.73 -13.76
N ALA A 231 13.77 -3.75 -13.30
CA ALA A 231 13.98 -4.37 -12.00
C ALA A 231 14.83 -5.65 -12.04
N THR A 232 15.27 -6.07 -13.20
CA THR A 232 16.09 -7.28 -13.36
C THR A 232 17.58 -6.95 -13.39
N TYR A 233 18.38 -7.86 -12.83
CA TYR A 233 19.84 -7.80 -12.79
C TYR A 233 20.42 -9.13 -13.26
N ASN A 234 21.45 -9.09 -14.13
CA ASN A 234 22.16 -10.29 -14.58
C ASN A 234 23.28 -10.62 -13.59
N HIS A 235 22.95 -11.48 -12.63
CA HIS A 235 23.92 -11.93 -11.63
C HIS A 235 24.91 -12.94 -12.27
N PRO A 236 26.24 -12.84 -12.02
CA PRO A 236 27.23 -13.68 -12.66
C PRO A 236 27.10 -15.17 -12.34
N GLU A 237 26.53 -15.50 -11.18
CA GLU A 237 26.38 -16.88 -10.70
C GLU A 237 24.94 -17.40 -10.90
N PHE A 238 23.93 -16.55 -10.65
CA PHE A 238 22.52 -16.98 -10.60
C PHE A 238 21.71 -16.60 -11.85
N GLY A 239 22.35 -15.99 -12.86
CA GLY A 239 21.65 -15.52 -14.05
C GLY A 239 20.75 -14.30 -13.77
N THR A 240 19.62 -14.19 -14.47
CA THR A 240 18.71 -13.06 -14.32
C THR A 240 17.88 -13.18 -13.05
N ILE A 241 18.05 -12.25 -12.13
CA ILE A 241 17.31 -12.13 -10.86
C ILE A 241 16.63 -10.77 -10.77
N TYR A 242 15.65 -10.63 -9.88
CA TYR A 242 15.12 -9.31 -9.51
C TYR A 242 16.02 -8.64 -8.46
N ALA A 243 16.23 -7.33 -8.62
CA ALA A 243 16.77 -6.50 -7.56
C ALA A 243 15.68 -6.21 -6.50
N PHE A 244 16.07 -5.86 -5.30
CA PHE A 244 15.15 -5.43 -4.24
C PHE A 244 14.67 -3.98 -4.45
N GLU A 245 15.61 -3.08 -4.80
CA GLU A 245 15.32 -1.70 -5.14
C GLU A 245 16.06 -1.29 -6.41
N VAL A 246 15.46 -0.38 -7.19
CA VAL A 246 16.06 0.26 -8.36
C VAL A 246 15.68 1.75 -8.41
N ASP A 247 16.35 2.54 -9.28
CA ASP A 247 16.13 3.97 -9.43
C ASP A 247 15.74 4.42 -10.86
N GLY A 248 15.75 3.49 -11.81
CA GLY A 248 15.50 3.77 -13.23
C GLY A 248 16.71 4.36 -13.99
N PHE A 249 17.80 4.74 -13.30
CA PHE A 249 19.07 5.16 -13.92
C PHE A 249 19.98 3.98 -14.22
N GLY A 250 19.67 2.79 -13.74
CA GLY A 250 20.46 1.58 -13.90
C GLY A 250 21.16 1.08 -12.65
N ASN A 251 20.89 1.73 -11.49
CA ASN A 251 21.39 1.25 -10.21
C ASN A 251 20.44 0.18 -9.63
N HIS A 252 21.02 -0.81 -8.96
CA HIS A 252 20.34 -1.95 -8.37
C HIS A 252 20.83 -2.21 -6.96
N LEU A 253 19.94 -2.38 -6.01
CA LEU A 253 20.25 -2.84 -4.66
C LEU A 253 19.87 -4.32 -4.57
N LEU A 254 20.89 -5.18 -4.38
CA LEU A 254 20.73 -6.62 -4.27
C LEU A 254 20.72 -7.01 -2.80
N MET A 255 19.54 -7.07 -2.24
CA MET A 255 19.25 -7.56 -0.90
C MET A 255 17.82 -8.11 -0.86
N ASP A 256 17.32 -8.49 0.27
CA ASP A 256 15.92 -8.66 0.58
C ASP A 256 15.65 -8.26 2.03
N ASP A 257 14.39 -8.05 2.38
CA ASP A 257 13.94 -7.72 3.72
C ASP A 257 12.99 -8.82 4.21
N ALA A 258 13.01 -9.12 5.50
CA ALA A 258 12.11 -10.10 6.09
C ALA A 258 10.65 -9.60 6.18
N ASN A 259 10.44 -8.28 6.10
CA ASN A 259 9.10 -7.68 6.12
C ASN A 259 8.41 -7.82 4.75
N VAL A 260 7.17 -8.28 4.75
CA VAL A 260 6.38 -8.50 3.52
C VAL A 260 5.68 -7.21 3.11
N PRO A 261 5.76 -6.81 1.82
CA PRO A 261 6.27 -7.54 0.65
C PRO A 261 7.80 -7.58 0.55
N SER A 262 8.33 -8.76 0.24
CA SER A 262 9.74 -9.03 -0.02
C SER A 262 9.89 -9.87 -1.29
N LEU A 263 11.12 -10.03 -1.82
CA LEU A 263 11.36 -10.87 -3.00
C LEU A 263 11.00 -12.34 -2.73
N LEU A 264 11.34 -12.84 -1.54
CA LEU A 264 11.00 -14.22 -1.13
C LEU A 264 9.50 -14.42 -0.90
N ALA A 265 8.76 -13.36 -0.65
CA ALA A 265 7.31 -13.41 -0.41
C ALA A 265 6.47 -13.11 -1.67
N LEU A 266 7.06 -13.01 -2.86
CA LEU A 266 6.32 -12.68 -4.09
C LEU A 266 5.18 -13.66 -4.38
N SER A 267 5.33 -14.94 -4.05
CA SER A 267 4.26 -15.92 -4.20
C SER A 267 3.05 -15.63 -3.30
N LEU A 268 3.26 -15.02 -2.13
CA LEU A 268 2.18 -14.67 -1.19
C LEU A 268 1.36 -13.46 -1.63
N ILE A 269 1.96 -12.54 -2.39
CA ILE A 269 1.30 -11.32 -2.85
C ILE A 269 0.61 -11.48 -4.22
N HIS A 270 0.93 -12.54 -4.96
CA HIS A 270 0.30 -12.86 -6.25
C HIS A 270 -0.98 -13.69 -6.11
N ILE A 271 -1.20 -14.32 -4.97
CA ILE A 271 -2.36 -15.16 -4.70
C ILE A 271 -3.58 -14.32 -4.34
#